data_34669823de614b532ac3cf05c7ab70ba
#
_entry.id   34669823de614b532ac3cf05c7ab70ba
#
_cell.length_a   1.000
_cell.length_b   1.000
_cell.length_c   1.000
_cell.angle_alpha   90.00
_cell.angle_beta   90.00
_cell.angle_gamma   90.00
#
_symmetry.space_group_name_H-M   'P 1'
#
loop_
_entity.id
_entity.type
_entity.pdbx_description
1 polymer ?
#
loop_
_entity_poly.entity_id
_entity_poly.type
_entity_poly.pdbx_seq_one_letter_code
_entity_poly.pdbx_strand_id
1 'polypeptide(L)'
;MNYGLPYKGSKNKLAPKIFELFPQKKNFYDLFCGGCAMTHYGMLHNKFEKFIINDINPMCPTLFFDAINGKFKNETRWISREDFLNSNEPYVKFVWSFGNNLIGYMYSKEIEPWKKALHYARVFDDFSLFEKMGIKLKSASKIEMKKNEKELKEKYIIWYVKEVLHSDYEIEELRKDLTGNIKKNSEKLRQYLIDALKKSGLTQSEVDRRNGNQMSKHYFCKSQWQFPTREEYKKMQEYLPLEKDYDEIYGLQDLIQRLQSLQSLQSLESLERLQRLESLERLQSLESLERLEQFSTDYQNVNIYKDSVIYCDIPYEGKDGYNGIDFDFERFYSWCEKQTEPVFISSYKMPEDRFVCIATFEHRSILSANNKVLEKVFIPKHQASSYRLTGSLFNFDEM
;
A
#
# COMPACT_ATOMS: atom_id res chain seq x y z
N MET A 1 -14.23 8.36 10.97
CA MET A 1 -12.89 8.96 11.21
C MET A 1 -11.86 7.87 11.02
N ASN A 2 -10.68 8.16 10.51
CA ASN A 2 -9.60 7.18 10.39
C ASN A 2 -8.61 7.38 11.54
N TYR A 3 -8.26 6.31 12.25
CA TYR A 3 -7.33 6.33 13.39
C TYR A 3 -5.96 5.80 12.96
N GLY A 4 -4.91 6.30 13.59
CA GLY A 4 -3.54 5.88 13.34
C GLY A 4 -3.00 6.26 11.96
N LEU A 5 -1.87 5.65 11.62
CA LEU A 5 -1.29 5.71 10.29
C LEU A 5 -2.01 4.73 9.34
N PRO A 6 -2.15 5.03 8.04
CA PRO A 6 -2.64 4.07 7.06
C PRO A 6 -1.70 2.88 6.97
N TYR A 7 -2.10 1.73 7.48
CA TYR A 7 -1.28 0.52 7.57
C TYR A 7 -2.07 -0.73 7.15
N LYS A 8 -1.40 -1.69 6.50
CA LYS A 8 -2.02 -2.96 6.11
C LYS A 8 -2.40 -3.73 7.36
N GLY A 9 -3.65 -4.16 7.48
CA GLY A 9 -4.15 -4.85 8.67
C GLY A 9 -4.62 -3.93 9.80
N SER A 10 -4.61 -2.59 9.61
CA SER A 10 -5.03 -1.63 10.63
C SER A 10 -6.42 -1.92 11.20
N LYS A 11 -6.54 -1.93 12.52
CA LYS A 11 -7.80 -2.10 13.27
C LYS A 11 -8.66 -0.83 13.34
N ASN A 12 -8.40 0.14 12.50
CA ASN A 12 -9.03 1.45 12.43
C ASN A 12 -10.57 1.40 12.58
N LYS A 13 -11.25 0.51 11.82
CA LYS A 13 -12.71 0.38 11.86
C LYS A 13 -13.22 -0.37 13.08
N LEU A 14 -12.38 -1.18 13.70
CA LEU A 14 -12.75 -2.04 14.83
C LEU A 14 -12.33 -1.45 16.17
N ALA A 15 -11.44 -0.47 16.20
CA ALA A 15 -10.94 0.14 17.42
C ALA A 15 -12.08 0.55 18.41
N PRO A 16 -13.16 1.24 17.97
CA PRO A 16 -14.25 1.59 18.88
C PRO A 16 -14.85 0.37 19.59
N LYS A 17 -15.12 -0.70 18.84
CA LYS A 17 -15.74 -1.93 19.33
C LYS A 17 -14.83 -2.76 20.22
N ILE A 18 -13.54 -2.83 19.86
CA ILE A 18 -12.55 -3.55 20.65
C ILE A 18 -12.32 -2.85 21.99
N PHE A 19 -12.30 -1.51 22.01
CA PHE A 19 -12.15 -0.75 23.25
C PHE A 19 -13.33 -0.92 24.25
N GLU A 20 -14.52 -1.28 23.76
CA GLU A 20 -15.68 -1.60 24.63
C GLU A 20 -15.45 -2.87 25.45
N LEU A 21 -14.54 -3.76 25.01
CA LEU A 21 -14.20 -4.98 25.71
C LEU A 21 -13.20 -4.75 26.85
N PHE A 22 -12.51 -3.62 26.89
CA PHE A 22 -11.44 -3.39 27.84
C PHE A 22 -11.97 -2.94 29.20
N PRO A 23 -11.49 -3.52 30.32
CA PRO A 23 -11.79 -3.01 31.63
C PRO A 23 -11.17 -1.63 31.86
N GLN A 24 -11.70 -0.90 32.83
CA GLN A 24 -11.09 0.35 33.25
C GLN A 24 -9.78 0.11 33.95
N LYS A 25 -8.70 0.63 33.38
CA LYS A 25 -7.32 0.55 33.83
C LYS A 25 -6.60 1.86 33.54
N LYS A 26 -5.41 2.08 34.14
CA LYS A 26 -4.64 3.30 33.93
C LYS A 26 -3.83 3.26 32.66
N ASN A 27 -3.21 2.11 32.35
CA ASN A 27 -2.24 1.98 31.29
C ASN A 27 -2.78 1.10 30.15
N PHE A 28 -2.45 1.48 28.91
CA PHE A 28 -2.75 0.72 27.70
C PHE A 28 -1.47 0.36 26.97
N TYR A 29 -1.27 -0.92 26.74
CA TYR A 29 -0.15 -1.46 25.96
C TYR A 29 -0.63 -1.93 24.60
N ASP A 30 -0.09 -1.34 23.55
CA ASP A 30 -0.29 -1.73 22.13
C ASP A 30 1.01 -2.39 21.67
N LEU A 31 1.16 -3.70 21.92
CA LEU A 31 2.46 -4.38 21.80
C LEU A 31 2.85 -4.78 20.37
N PHE A 32 1.89 -4.76 19.45
CA PHE A 32 2.06 -4.98 18.02
C PHE A 32 1.34 -3.84 17.31
N CYS A 33 1.77 -2.61 17.59
CA CYS A 33 0.95 -1.43 17.29
C CYS A 33 0.81 -1.11 15.80
N GLY A 34 1.70 -1.64 14.93
CA GLY A 34 1.66 -1.35 13.50
C GLY A 34 1.46 0.14 13.22
N GLY A 35 0.32 0.50 12.60
CA GLY A 35 -0.05 1.91 12.35
C GLY A 35 -0.63 2.66 13.56
N CYS A 36 -0.58 2.12 14.76
CA CYS A 36 -1.04 2.73 16.02
C CYS A 36 -2.53 3.15 16.02
N ALA A 37 -3.39 2.43 15.30
CA ALA A 37 -4.81 2.80 15.20
C ALA A 37 -5.54 2.66 16.55
N MET A 38 -5.23 1.61 17.32
CA MET A 38 -5.79 1.37 18.65
C MET A 38 -5.35 2.48 19.60
N THR A 39 -4.07 2.74 19.67
CA THR A 39 -3.50 3.79 20.52
C THR A 39 -4.10 5.17 20.19
N HIS A 40 -4.18 5.54 18.91
CA HIS A 40 -4.77 6.81 18.48
C HIS A 40 -6.23 6.95 18.93
N TYR A 41 -7.05 5.90 18.76
CA TYR A 41 -8.42 5.89 19.25
C TYR A 41 -8.50 6.11 20.76
N GLY A 42 -7.67 5.35 21.51
CA GLY A 42 -7.65 5.45 22.98
C GLY A 42 -7.25 6.83 23.47
N MET A 43 -6.24 7.46 22.85
CA MET A 43 -5.78 8.83 23.16
C MET A 43 -6.88 9.87 22.91
N LEU A 44 -7.54 9.82 21.73
CA LEU A 44 -8.62 10.75 21.37
C LEU A 44 -9.80 10.69 22.33
N HIS A 45 -10.07 9.52 22.88
CA HIS A 45 -11.22 9.30 23.75
C HIS A 45 -10.85 9.25 25.24
N ASN A 46 -9.61 9.60 25.60
CA ASN A 46 -9.12 9.62 26.98
C ASN A 46 -9.43 8.36 27.78
N LYS A 47 -9.29 7.20 27.13
CA LYS A 47 -9.67 5.90 27.72
C LYS A 47 -8.68 5.42 28.78
N PHE A 48 -7.42 5.88 28.72
CA PHE A 48 -6.35 5.52 29.64
C PHE A 48 -5.52 6.75 29.99
N GLU A 49 -4.84 6.71 31.13
CA GLU A 49 -3.92 7.77 31.57
C GLU A 49 -2.61 7.73 30.80
N LYS A 50 -2.12 6.51 30.49
CA LYS A 50 -0.84 6.28 29.83
C LYS A 50 -0.98 5.26 28.70
N PHE A 51 -0.25 5.50 27.61
CA PHE A 51 -0.18 4.65 26.44
C PHE A 51 1.26 4.19 26.21
N ILE A 52 1.44 2.91 25.99
CA ILE A 52 2.72 2.30 25.68
C ILE A 52 2.61 1.58 24.35
N ILE A 53 3.35 2.04 23.36
CA ILE A 53 3.37 1.44 22.03
C ILE A 53 4.66 0.68 21.81
N ASN A 54 4.55 -0.48 21.17
CA ASN A 54 5.69 -1.28 20.76
C ASN A 54 5.43 -1.96 19.43
N ASP A 55 6.44 -2.03 18.59
CA ASP A 55 6.47 -2.89 17.41
C ASP A 55 7.92 -3.29 17.15
N ILE A 56 8.15 -4.54 16.71
CA ILE A 56 9.48 -5.00 16.34
C ILE A 56 10.06 -4.20 15.16
N ASN A 57 9.19 -3.70 14.28
CA ASN A 57 9.54 -2.75 13.23
C ASN A 57 9.45 -1.32 13.78
N PRO A 58 10.56 -0.60 13.95
CA PRO A 58 10.58 0.73 14.56
C PRO A 58 9.91 1.81 13.72
N MET A 59 9.67 1.57 12.43
CA MET A 59 9.24 2.63 11.50
C MET A 59 7.91 3.28 11.87
N CYS A 60 6.88 2.47 12.13
CA CYS A 60 5.56 3.02 12.41
C CYS A 60 5.44 3.66 13.79
N PRO A 61 5.93 3.03 14.89
CA PRO A 61 5.95 3.69 16.18
C PRO A 61 6.70 5.02 16.18
N THR A 62 7.89 5.03 15.55
CA THR A 62 8.70 6.25 15.44
C THR A 62 7.98 7.34 14.65
N LEU A 63 7.39 7.00 13.50
CA LEU A 63 6.64 7.96 12.70
C LEU A 63 5.42 8.50 13.45
N PHE A 64 4.70 7.64 14.16
CA PHE A 64 3.56 8.03 14.97
C PHE A 64 3.96 9.00 16.09
N PHE A 65 5.02 8.67 16.81
CA PHE A 65 5.58 9.51 17.86
C PHE A 65 6.08 10.85 17.33
N ASP A 66 6.85 10.85 16.25
CA ASP A 66 7.35 12.05 15.58
C ASP A 66 6.20 12.96 15.07
N ALA A 67 5.11 12.35 14.56
CA ALA A 67 3.95 13.10 14.08
C ALA A 67 3.21 13.81 15.21
N ILE A 68 2.99 13.14 16.34
CA ILE A 68 2.38 13.74 17.54
C ILE A 68 3.23 14.92 18.03
N ASN A 69 4.55 14.78 17.95
CA ASN A 69 5.51 15.85 18.29
C ASN A 69 5.51 17.03 17.30
N GLY A 70 4.69 16.99 16.27
CA GLY A 70 4.61 18.06 15.28
C GLY A 70 5.80 18.15 14.32
N LYS A 71 6.68 17.13 14.26
CA LYS A 71 7.88 17.13 13.42
C LYS A 71 7.57 17.35 11.94
N PHE A 72 6.38 17.00 11.48
CA PHE A 72 5.99 17.08 10.08
C PHE A 72 5.00 18.21 9.77
N LYS A 73 4.80 19.15 10.70
CA LYS A 73 3.82 20.25 10.56
C LYS A 73 4.03 21.13 9.32
N ASN A 74 5.27 21.27 8.86
CA ASN A 74 5.61 22.07 7.69
C ASN A 74 6.39 21.26 6.66
N GLU A 75 6.09 19.97 6.57
CA GLU A 75 6.82 19.08 5.67
C GLU A 75 6.37 19.27 4.21
N THR A 76 7.23 19.83 3.41
CA THR A 76 6.98 20.18 2.00
C THR A 76 7.98 19.57 1.03
N ARG A 77 8.96 18.79 1.49
CA ARG A 77 9.99 18.17 0.64
C ARG A 77 9.38 17.34 -0.48
N TRP A 78 9.94 17.46 -1.66
CA TRP A 78 9.87 16.43 -2.68
C TRP A 78 10.93 15.38 -2.37
N ILE A 79 10.53 14.12 -2.31
CA ILE A 79 11.46 12.99 -2.17
C ILE A 79 11.57 12.33 -3.54
N SER A 80 12.78 12.31 -4.11
CA SER A 80 13.06 11.61 -5.35
C SER A 80 13.10 10.08 -5.13
N ARG A 81 13.05 9.32 -6.22
CA ARG A 81 13.25 7.86 -6.17
C ARG A 81 14.59 7.49 -5.53
N GLU A 82 15.65 8.21 -5.87
CA GLU A 82 16.98 8.00 -5.34
C GLU A 82 17.03 8.28 -3.84
N ASP A 83 16.48 9.42 -3.39
CA ASP A 83 16.36 9.76 -1.98
C ASP A 83 15.56 8.70 -1.21
N PHE A 84 14.44 8.22 -1.80
CA PHE A 84 13.63 7.16 -1.21
C PHE A 84 14.41 5.85 -1.04
N LEU A 85 15.14 5.42 -2.06
CA LEU A 85 15.89 4.16 -2.00
C LEU A 85 17.01 4.20 -0.96
N ASN A 86 17.70 5.34 -0.85
CA ASN A 86 18.84 5.56 0.04
C ASN A 86 18.43 5.96 1.47
N SER A 87 17.18 6.34 1.69
CA SER A 87 16.70 6.77 3.02
C SER A 87 16.28 5.61 3.89
N ASN A 88 16.52 5.75 5.20
CA ASN A 88 15.90 4.93 6.25
C ASN A 88 14.96 5.76 7.14
N GLU A 89 14.67 7.00 6.75
CA GLU A 89 13.76 7.88 7.49
C GLU A 89 12.32 7.32 7.43
N PRO A 90 11.66 7.09 8.59
CA PRO A 90 10.30 6.54 8.61
C PRO A 90 9.28 7.33 7.80
N TYR A 91 9.36 8.67 7.83
CA TYR A 91 8.51 9.54 7.03
C TYR A 91 8.67 9.26 5.52
N VAL A 92 9.90 9.21 5.04
CA VAL A 92 10.21 8.96 3.63
C VAL A 92 9.67 7.60 3.20
N LYS A 93 9.99 6.54 3.95
CA LYS A 93 9.54 5.18 3.63
C LYS A 93 8.04 5.02 3.69
N PHE A 94 7.37 5.64 4.64
CA PHE A 94 5.93 5.52 4.81
C PHE A 94 5.13 6.36 3.80
N VAL A 95 5.46 7.67 3.70
CA VAL A 95 4.65 8.61 2.90
C VAL A 95 4.88 8.42 1.40
N TRP A 96 6.08 7.98 1.01
CA TRP A 96 6.49 7.90 -0.39
C TRP A 96 6.60 6.47 -0.94
N SER A 97 6.11 5.45 -0.20
CA SER A 97 6.06 4.08 -0.70
C SER A 97 4.75 3.77 -1.41
N PHE A 98 4.81 2.87 -2.39
CA PHE A 98 3.63 2.32 -3.07
C PHE A 98 2.90 1.35 -2.13
N GLY A 99 1.58 1.51 -1.99
CA GLY A 99 0.74 0.58 -1.21
C GLY A 99 1.16 0.38 0.25
N ASN A 100 1.89 1.33 0.86
CA ASN A 100 2.43 1.24 2.23
C ASN A 100 3.34 0.03 2.46
N ASN A 101 4.05 -0.44 1.42
CA ASN A 101 4.95 -1.57 1.54
C ASN A 101 6.35 -1.21 2.07
N LEU A 102 6.65 0.08 2.24
CA LEU A 102 7.92 0.65 2.73
C LEU A 102 9.14 0.35 1.84
N ILE A 103 8.98 -0.35 0.73
CA ILE A 103 10.05 -0.86 -0.13
C ILE A 103 10.02 -0.19 -1.51
N GLY A 104 8.86 -0.20 -2.17
CA GLY A 104 8.68 0.35 -3.51
C GLY A 104 8.37 1.84 -3.49
N TYR A 105 9.06 2.62 -4.32
CA TYR A 105 8.76 4.04 -4.47
C TYR A 105 7.37 4.26 -5.08
N MET A 106 6.67 5.30 -4.62
CA MET A 106 5.27 5.57 -4.95
C MET A 106 4.99 5.76 -6.44
N TYR A 107 5.92 6.35 -7.18
CA TYR A 107 5.70 6.71 -8.58
C TYR A 107 6.55 5.84 -9.52
N SER A 108 6.01 5.47 -10.69
CA SER A 108 6.83 4.90 -11.76
C SER A 108 7.79 5.94 -12.35
N LYS A 109 8.84 5.49 -13.04
CA LYS A 109 9.81 6.40 -13.66
C LYS A 109 9.16 7.35 -14.67
N GLU A 110 8.16 6.85 -15.38
CA GLU A 110 7.46 7.59 -16.44
C GLU A 110 6.59 8.72 -15.89
N ILE A 111 6.05 8.58 -14.68
CA ILE A 111 5.16 9.59 -14.10
C ILE A 111 5.84 10.51 -13.08
N GLU A 112 6.99 10.14 -12.59
CA GLU A 112 7.71 10.88 -11.55
C GLU A 112 7.95 12.36 -11.94
N PRO A 113 8.41 12.70 -13.17
CA PRO A 113 8.60 14.11 -13.57
C PRO A 113 7.31 14.92 -13.52
N TRP A 114 6.18 14.33 -13.95
CA TRP A 114 4.87 14.97 -13.88
C TRP A 114 4.44 15.24 -12.44
N LYS A 115 4.62 14.24 -11.55
CA LYS A 115 4.25 14.36 -10.14
C LYS A 115 5.12 15.38 -9.42
N LYS A 116 6.41 15.45 -9.78
CA LYS A 116 7.33 16.49 -9.30
C LYS A 116 6.85 17.88 -9.70
N ALA A 117 6.55 18.09 -10.98
CA ALA A 117 6.03 19.37 -11.47
C ALA A 117 4.73 19.78 -10.76
N LEU A 118 3.82 18.81 -10.57
CA LEU A 118 2.57 19.04 -9.85
C LEU A 118 2.78 19.38 -8.36
N HIS A 119 3.75 18.74 -7.72
CA HIS A 119 4.12 19.04 -6.34
C HIS A 119 4.64 20.47 -6.21
N TYR A 120 5.59 20.87 -7.06
CA TYR A 120 6.17 22.21 -7.05
C TYR A 120 5.12 23.28 -7.33
N ALA A 121 4.26 23.07 -8.31
CA ALA A 121 3.18 23.99 -8.62
C ALA A 121 2.15 24.15 -7.47
N ARG A 122 1.86 23.08 -6.71
CA ARG A 122 0.86 23.13 -5.63
C ARG A 122 1.42 23.61 -4.29
N VAL A 123 2.67 23.27 -4.01
CA VAL A 123 3.28 23.56 -2.71
C VAL A 123 4.00 24.90 -2.72
N PHE A 124 4.65 25.23 -3.84
CA PHE A 124 5.51 26.40 -3.95
C PHE A 124 4.99 27.44 -4.96
N ASP A 125 3.84 27.20 -5.59
CA ASP A 125 3.33 28.02 -6.72
C ASP A 125 4.35 28.17 -7.87
N ASP A 126 5.22 27.16 -8.02
CA ASP A 126 6.28 27.12 -9.01
C ASP A 126 5.90 26.25 -10.21
N PHE A 127 5.64 26.87 -11.37
CA PHE A 127 5.25 26.23 -12.63
C PHE A 127 6.42 25.98 -13.58
N SER A 128 7.65 26.32 -13.19
CA SER A 128 8.84 26.24 -14.06
C SER A 128 9.08 24.84 -14.65
N LEU A 129 8.76 23.79 -13.90
CA LEU A 129 8.87 22.41 -14.39
C LEU A 129 7.81 22.08 -15.46
N PHE A 130 6.60 22.61 -15.36
CA PHE A 130 5.59 22.48 -16.42
C PHE A 130 5.97 23.28 -17.66
N GLU A 131 6.53 24.45 -17.50
CA GLU A 131 7.01 25.28 -18.62
C GLU A 131 8.12 24.56 -19.43
N LYS A 132 9.05 23.90 -18.75
CA LYS A 132 10.06 23.02 -19.40
C LYS A 132 9.44 21.89 -20.22
N MET A 133 8.24 21.43 -19.85
CA MET A 133 7.47 20.42 -20.59
C MET A 133 6.63 21.05 -21.73
N GLY A 134 6.77 22.36 -22.00
CA GLY A 134 5.94 23.07 -22.95
C GLY A 134 4.48 23.27 -22.50
N ILE A 135 4.23 23.12 -21.20
CA ILE A 135 2.90 23.19 -20.61
C ILE A 135 2.75 24.54 -19.87
N LYS A 136 1.80 25.36 -20.30
CA LYS A 136 1.47 26.64 -19.65
C LYS A 136 0.20 26.46 -18.83
N LEU A 137 0.32 26.57 -17.52
CA LEU A 137 -0.78 26.52 -16.56
C LEU A 137 -0.87 27.84 -15.81
N LYS A 138 -2.10 28.28 -15.50
CA LYS A 138 -2.38 29.44 -14.63
C LYS A 138 -2.56 29.02 -13.18
N SER A 139 -2.95 27.79 -12.94
CA SER A 139 -3.06 27.20 -11.62
C SER A 139 -2.94 25.68 -11.68
N ALA A 140 -2.57 25.04 -10.56
CA ALA A 140 -2.56 23.58 -10.43
C ALA A 140 -3.87 23.03 -9.84
N SER A 141 -4.99 23.77 -9.98
CA SER A 141 -6.29 23.33 -9.47
C SER A 141 -6.79 22.09 -10.22
N LYS A 142 -7.53 21.23 -9.50
CA LYS A 142 -8.14 20.02 -10.10
C LYS A 142 -9.05 20.37 -11.29
N ILE A 143 -9.72 21.51 -11.22
CA ILE A 143 -10.67 21.98 -12.26
C ILE A 143 -9.91 22.32 -13.55
N GLU A 144 -8.83 23.09 -13.46
CA GLU A 144 -8.03 23.46 -14.63
C GLU A 144 -7.32 22.25 -15.23
N MET A 145 -6.72 21.41 -14.38
CA MET A 145 -6.08 20.18 -14.82
C MET A 145 -7.04 19.25 -15.55
N LYS A 146 -8.27 19.06 -15.03
CA LYS A 146 -9.27 18.22 -15.66
C LYS A 146 -9.80 18.81 -16.98
N LYS A 147 -9.99 20.13 -17.03
CA LYS A 147 -10.45 20.83 -18.26
C LYS A 147 -9.48 20.63 -19.43
N ASN A 148 -8.19 20.60 -19.15
CA ASN A 148 -7.12 20.54 -20.15
C ASN A 148 -6.45 19.16 -20.21
N GLU A 149 -7.01 18.14 -19.59
CA GLU A 149 -6.38 16.85 -19.34
C GLU A 149 -5.76 16.21 -20.58
N LYS A 150 -6.52 16.20 -21.71
CA LYS A 150 -6.06 15.58 -22.97
C LYS A 150 -4.83 16.30 -23.54
N GLU A 151 -4.88 17.63 -23.59
CA GLU A 151 -3.77 18.47 -24.09
C GLU A 151 -2.54 18.37 -23.20
N LEU A 152 -2.74 18.43 -21.89
CA LEU A 152 -1.66 18.32 -20.91
C LEU A 152 -0.94 16.98 -21.03
N LYS A 153 -1.70 15.91 -21.20
CA LYS A 153 -1.18 14.56 -21.40
C LYS A 153 -0.37 14.44 -22.67
N GLU A 154 -0.90 14.91 -23.80
CA GLU A 154 -0.20 14.90 -25.08
C GLU A 154 1.14 15.62 -25.00
N LYS A 155 1.15 16.84 -24.45
CA LYS A 155 2.37 17.63 -24.27
C LYS A 155 3.38 16.94 -23.37
N TYR A 156 2.91 16.35 -22.24
CA TYR A 156 3.78 15.62 -21.33
C TYR A 156 4.44 14.40 -22.01
N ILE A 157 3.65 13.60 -22.74
CA ILE A 157 4.17 12.41 -23.43
C ILE A 157 5.21 12.81 -24.49
N ILE A 158 4.93 13.84 -25.28
CA ILE A 158 5.87 14.33 -26.30
C ILE A 158 7.17 14.78 -25.65
N TRP A 159 7.07 15.57 -24.58
CA TRP A 159 8.25 16.00 -23.83
C TRP A 159 9.04 14.81 -23.25
N TYR A 160 8.35 13.85 -22.61
CA TYR A 160 8.98 12.69 -21.98
C TYR A 160 9.74 11.83 -22.98
N VAL A 161 9.13 11.55 -24.13
CA VAL A 161 9.79 10.75 -25.18
C VAL A 161 11.02 11.46 -25.75
N LYS A 162 10.96 12.77 -25.94
CA LYS A 162 12.08 13.54 -26.47
C LYS A 162 13.20 13.79 -25.48
N GLU A 163 12.86 14.34 -24.33
CA GLU A 163 13.82 14.90 -23.38
C GLU A 163 14.32 13.86 -22.35
N VAL A 164 13.51 12.83 -22.07
CA VAL A 164 13.88 11.82 -21.07
C VAL A 164 14.36 10.52 -21.73
N LEU A 165 13.68 10.07 -22.78
CA LEU A 165 14.05 8.85 -23.49
C LEU A 165 15.03 9.10 -24.64
N HIS A 166 15.26 10.38 -25.00
CA HIS A 166 16.11 10.77 -26.15
C HIS A 166 15.76 10.01 -27.41
N SER A 167 14.46 9.78 -27.65
CA SER A 167 13.99 9.00 -28.79
C SER A 167 13.73 9.89 -29.98
N ASP A 168 14.16 9.44 -31.17
CA ASP A 168 14.03 10.13 -32.45
C ASP A 168 12.63 9.95 -33.10
N TYR A 169 11.63 9.47 -32.35
CA TYR A 169 10.28 9.37 -32.87
C TYR A 169 9.75 10.73 -33.35
N GLU A 170 9.29 10.79 -34.59
CA GLU A 170 8.69 12.01 -35.12
C GLU A 170 7.41 12.36 -34.36
N ILE A 171 7.26 13.64 -33.99
CA ILE A 171 6.12 14.14 -33.21
C ILE A 171 4.79 13.83 -33.90
N GLU A 172 4.75 13.85 -35.23
CA GLU A 172 3.56 13.56 -36.02
C GLU A 172 3.15 12.08 -35.94
N GLU A 173 4.11 11.16 -35.85
CA GLU A 173 3.82 9.74 -35.60
C GLU A 173 3.34 9.54 -34.17
N LEU A 174 3.98 10.14 -33.18
CA LEU A 174 3.53 10.14 -31.80
C LEU A 174 2.11 10.70 -31.65
N ARG A 175 1.77 11.80 -32.31
CA ARG A 175 0.41 12.37 -32.31
C ARG A 175 -0.62 11.46 -32.96
N LYS A 176 -0.28 10.83 -34.08
CA LYS A 176 -1.16 9.85 -34.75
C LYS A 176 -1.43 8.64 -33.87
N ASP A 177 -0.43 8.17 -33.14
CA ASP A 177 -0.54 7.03 -32.24
C ASP A 177 -1.29 7.38 -30.93
N LEU A 178 -1.13 8.60 -30.42
CA LEU A 178 -1.86 9.09 -29.24
C LEU A 178 -3.32 9.46 -29.54
N THR A 179 -3.61 10.01 -30.72
CA THR A 179 -4.94 10.47 -31.12
C THR A 179 -5.66 9.52 -32.09
N GLY A 180 -4.90 8.65 -32.75
CA GLY A 180 -5.38 7.71 -33.75
C GLY A 180 -5.89 6.39 -33.17
N ASN A 181 -6.65 5.69 -33.98
CA ASN A 181 -7.18 4.38 -33.67
C ASN A 181 -6.04 3.41 -33.29
N ILE A 182 -5.88 3.13 -31.99
CA ILE A 182 -5.06 2.04 -31.45
C ILE A 182 -5.26 0.73 -32.24
N LYS A 183 -6.46 0.55 -32.82
CA LYS A 183 -6.81 -0.58 -33.71
C LYS A 183 -5.99 -0.69 -34.99
N LYS A 184 -5.51 0.40 -35.57
CA LYS A 184 -4.80 0.35 -36.85
C LYS A 184 -3.33 -0.05 -36.70
N ASN A 185 -2.68 0.40 -35.65
CA ASN A 185 -1.30 -0.02 -35.33
C ASN A 185 -1.27 -1.42 -34.71
N SER A 186 -2.27 -1.78 -33.90
CA SER A 186 -2.38 -3.12 -33.35
C SER A 186 -2.42 -4.21 -34.41
N GLU A 187 -2.96 -3.94 -35.59
CA GLU A 187 -3.02 -4.91 -36.68
C GLU A 187 -1.66 -5.18 -37.31
N LYS A 188 -0.82 -4.15 -37.49
CA LYS A 188 0.57 -4.30 -37.99
C LYS A 188 1.46 -5.05 -36.96
N LEU A 189 1.35 -4.67 -35.69
CA LEU A 189 2.12 -5.29 -34.62
C LEU A 189 1.72 -6.77 -34.42
N ARG A 190 0.43 -7.08 -34.51
CA ARG A 190 -0.07 -8.44 -34.49
C ARG A 190 0.37 -9.25 -35.71
N GLN A 191 0.34 -8.64 -36.90
CA GLN A 191 0.71 -9.31 -38.13
C GLN A 191 2.18 -9.76 -38.12
N TYR A 192 3.07 -8.96 -37.51
CA TYR A 192 4.48 -9.33 -37.36
C TYR A 192 4.66 -10.67 -36.60
N LEU A 193 3.95 -10.83 -35.49
CA LEU A 193 3.98 -12.12 -34.75
C LEU A 193 3.31 -13.28 -35.51
N ILE A 194 2.20 -13.00 -36.23
CA ILE A 194 1.54 -14.03 -37.05
C ILE A 194 2.45 -14.52 -38.17
N ASP A 195 3.19 -13.63 -38.81
CA ASP A 195 4.10 -14.00 -39.87
C ASP A 195 5.29 -14.81 -39.34
N ALA A 196 5.82 -14.47 -38.16
CA ALA A 196 6.83 -15.26 -37.49
C ALA A 196 6.32 -16.66 -37.09
N LEU A 197 5.09 -16.76 -36.56
CA LEU A 197 4.46 -18.04 -36.24
C LEU A 197 4.30 -18.91 -37.49
N LYS A 198 3.82 -18.33 -38.60
CA LYS A 198 3.69 -19.07 -39.88
C LYS A 198 5.04 -19.56 -40.40
N LYS A 199 6.08 -18.72 -40.35
CA LYS A 199 7.45 -19.08 -40.78
C LYS A 199 8.04 -20.21 -39.93
N SER A 200 7.72 -20.25 -38.63
CA SER A 200 8.23 -21.29 -37.73
C SER A 200 7.53 -22.66 -37.90
N GLY A 201 6.35 -22.70 -38.48
CA GLY A 201 5.51 -23.91 -38.58
C GLY A 201 4.92 -24.38 -37.27
N LEU A 202 5.07 -23.62 -36.17
CA LEU A 202 4.53 -23.94 -34.86
C LEU A 202 3.04 -23.60 -34.76
N THR A 203 2.34 -24.30 -33.87
CA THR A 203 0.95 -24.00 -33.50
C THR A 203 0.88 -23.05 -32.29
N GLN A 204 -0.25 -22.35 -32.11
CA GLN A 204 -0.47 -21.50 -30.92
C GLN A 204 -0.34 -22.31 -29.62
N SER A 205 -0.80 -23.55 -29.58
CA SER A 205 -0.69 -24.43 -28.41
C SER A 205 0.77 -24.76 -28.06
N GLU A 206 1.64 -24.85 -29.05
CA GLU A 206 3.08 -25.06 -28.83
C GLU A 206 3.76 -23.77 -28.29
N VAL A 207 3.30 -22.59 -28.72
CA VAL A 207 3.75 -21.33 -28.15
C VAL A 207 3.36 -21.24 -26.67
N ASP A 208 2.11 -21.56 -26.32
CA ASP A 208 1.65 -21.60 -24.93
C ASP A 208 2.49 -22.54 -24.08
N ARG A 209 2.75 -23.76 -24.58
CA ARG A 209 3.58 -24.75 -23.89
C ARG A 209 5.01 -24.26 -23.65
N ARG A 210 5.63 -23.61 -24.65
CA ARG A 210 7.01 -23.11 -24.56
C ARG A 210 7.12 -21.88 -23.65
N ASN A 211 6.13 -21.00 -23.68
CA ASN A 211 6.06 -19.83 -22.80
C ASN A 211 5.67 -20.19 -21.36
N GLY A 212 5.02 -21.34 -21.14
CA GLY A 212 4.48 -21.74 -19.84
C GLY A 212 3.23 -20.94 -19.43
N ASN A 213 2.44 -20.46 -20.42
CA ASN A 213 1.21 -19.69 -20.19
C ASN A 213 0.15 -20.07 -21.25
N GLN A 214 -1.02 -19.42 -21.22
CA GLN A 214 -2.12 -19.60 -22.19
C GLN A 214 -2.45 -18.30 -22.93
N MET A 215 -1.42 -17.50 -23.24
CA MET A 215 -1.57 -16.16 -23.80
C MET A 215 -1.55 -16.09 -25.32
N SER A 216 -1.27 -17.20 -26.04
CA SER A 216 -1.16 -17.23 -27.51
C SER A 216 -2.39 -16.64 -28.21
N LYS A 217 -3.60 -16.91 -27.69
CA LYS A 217 -4.84 -16.33 -28.23
C LYS A 217 -4.81 -14.79 -28.20
N HIS A 218 -4.24 -14.22 -27.15
CA HIS A 218 -4.12 -12.76 -27.03
C HIS A 218 -3.06 -12.18 -27.96
N TYR A 219 -2.01 -12.92 -28.29
CA TYR A 219 -0.96 -12.43 -29.18
C TYR A 219 -1.33 -12.54 -30.65
N PHE A 220 -2.08 -13.57 -31.05
CA PHE A 220 -2.34 -13.88 -32.47
C PHE A 220 -3.77 -13.58 -32.94
N CYS A 221 -4.78 -13.55 -32.07
CA CYS A 221 -6.18 -13.33 -32.45
C CYS A 221 -6.58 -11.85 -32.39
N LYS A 222 -7.61 -11.47 -33.18
CA LYS A 222 -8.16 -10.09 -33.18
C LYS A 222 -8.94 -9.75 -31.91
N SER A 223 -9.65 -10.71 -31.35
CA SER A 223 -10.44 -10.53 -30.13
C SER A 223 -9.54 -10.53 -28.92
N GLN A 224 -9.67 -9.50 -28.07
CA GLN A 224 -8.85 -9.33 -26.86
C GLN A 224 -7.34 -9.29 -27.12
N TRP A 225 -6.92 -8.75 -28.28
CA TRP A 225 -5.51 -8.69 -28.62
C TRP A 225 -4.71 -7.89 -27.59
N GLN A 226 -3.57 -8.47 -27.23
CA GLN A 226 -2.53 -7.86 -26.39
C GLN A 226 -1.17 -8.19 -27.02
N PHE A 227 -0.22 -7.28 -26.94
CA PHE A 227 1.15 -7.60 -27.32
C PHE A 227 1.87 -8.29 -26.14
N PRO A 228 2.88 -9.13 -26.40
CA PRO A 228 3.62 -9.82 -25.35
C PRO A 228 4.36 -8.85 -24.46
N THR A 229 4.63 -9.23 -23.23
CA THR A 229 5.59 -8.54 -22.37
C THR A 229 7.00 -8.70 -22.93
N ARG A 230 7.94 -7.85 -22.49
CA ARG A 230 9.34 -7.93 -22.90
C ARG A 230 9.96 -9.31 -22.60
N GLU A 231 9.63 -9.89 -21.46
CA GLU A 231 10.09 -11.23 -21.06
C GLU A 231 9.51 -12.33 -21.95
N GLU A 232 8.22 -12.26 -22.27
CA GLU A 232 7.56 -13.20 -23.15
C GLU A 232 8.08 -13.12 -24.58
N TYR A 233 8.31 -11.91 -25.08
CA TYR A 233 8.90 -11.69 -26.39
C TYR A 233 10.31 -12.28 -26.48
N LYS A 234 11.14 -12.07 -25.45
CA LYS A 234 12.48 -12.64 -25.37
C LYS A 234 12.46 -14.18 -25.39
N LYS A 235 11.53 -14.80 -24.66
CA LYS A 235 11.31 -16.24 -24.73
C LYS A 235 10.88 -16.69 -26.13
N MET A 236 9.99 -15.94 -26.78
CA MET A 236 9.55 -16.24 -28.15
C MET A 236 10.66 -16.11 -29.17
N GLN A 237 11.64 -15.24 -28.99
CA GLN A 237 12.83 -15.12 -29.86
C GLN A 237 13.68 -16.40 -29.89
N GLU A 238 13.61 -17.26 -28.86
CA GLU A 238 14.36 -18.50 -28.82
C GLU A 238 13.83 -19.56 -29.80
N TYR A 239 12.58 -19.45 -30.28
CA TYR A 239 11.95 -20.47 -31.11
C TYR A 239 11.06 -19.91 -32.25
N LEU A 240 10.80 -18.61 -32.30
CA LEU A 240 10.19 -17.92 -33.42
C LEU A 240 11.23 -17.06 -34.16
N PRO A 241 11.18 -16.94 -35.48
CA PRO A 241 12.09 -16.12 -36.27
C PRO A 241 11.75 -14.61 -36.09
N LEU A 242 11.99 -14.08 -34.91
CA LEU A 242 11.80 -12.68 -34.55
C LEU A 242 13.14 -11.94 -34.71
N GLU A 243 13.32 -11.26 -35.84
CA GLU A 243 14.59 -10.63 -36.24
C GLU A 243 14.83 -9.29 -35.54
N LYS A 244 13.75 -8.63 -35.09
CA LYS A 244 13.80 -7.29 -34.50
C LYS A 244 13.73 -7.35 -32.98
N ASP A 245 14.34 -6.38 -32.32
CA ASP A 245 14.23 -6.24 -30.89
C ASP A 245 12.83 -5.78 -30.45
N TYR A 246 12.49 -6.07 -29.20
CA TYR A 246 11.20 -5.70 -28.62
C TYR A 246 10.91 -4.20 -28.76
N ASP A 247 11.91 -3.37 -28.48
CA ASP A 247 11.77 -1.92 -28.49
C ASP A 247 11.54 -1.37 -29.91
N GLU A 248 12.09 -1.98 -30.93
CA GLU A 248 11.83 -1.61 -32.32
C GLU A 248 10.39 -1.87 -32.74
N ILE A 249 9.74 -2.89 -32.19
CA ILE A 249 8.39 -3.30 -32.58
C ILE A 249 7.33 -2.73 -31.64
N TYR A 250 7.54 -2.91 -30.32
CA TYR A 250 6.52 -2.65 -29.30
C TYR A 250 6.88 -1.52 -28.34
N GLY A 251 8.13 -1.02 -28.36
CA GLY A 251 8.62 -0.09 -27.35
C GLY A 251 7.77 1.17 -27.20
N LEU A 252 7.38 1.80 -28.31
CA LEU A 252 6.51 2.98 -28.28
C LEU A 252 5.11 2.63 -27.76
N GLN A 253 4.54 1.52 -28.22
CA GLN A 253 3.19 1.11 -27.82
C GLN A 253 3.14 0.70 -26.34
N ASP A 254 4.16 -0.01 -25.88
CA ASP A 254 4.33 -0.38 -24.47
C ASP A 254 4.47 0.88 -23.59
N LEU A 255 5.25 1.85 -24.02
CA LEU A 255 5.38 3.14 -23.34
C LEU A 255 4.03 3.89 -23.28
N ILE A 256 3.32 4.01 -24.41
CA ILE A 256 2.01 4.66 -24.47
C ILE A 256 1.02 3.95 -23.56
N GLN A 257 0.98 2.63 -23.57
CA GLN A 257 0.09 1.85 -22.72
C GLN A 257 0.43 2.04 -21.23
N ARG A 258 1.71 2.04 -20.84
CA ARG A 258 2.15 2.35 -19.49
C ARG A 258 1.75 3.77 -19.07
N LEU A 259 1.98 4.74 -19.92
CA LEU A 259 1.58 6.13 -19.68
C LEU A 259 0.05 6.29 -19.63
N GLN A 260 -0.70 5.46 -20.35
CA GLN A 260 -2.18 5.44 -20.32
C GLN A 260 -2.73 4.75 -19.07
N SER A 261 -2.17 3.61 -18.68
CA SER A 261 -2.59 2.87 -17.48
C SER A 261 -2.31 3.65 -16.19
N LEU A 262 -1.23 4.41 -16.15
CA LEU A 262 -0.87 5.28 -15.03
C LEU A 262 -1.90 6.38 -14.75
N GLN A 263 -2.77 6.72 -15.69
CA GLN A 263 -3.80 7.73 -15.47
C GLN A 263 -4.91 7.29 -14.52
N SER A 264 -5.31 6.02 -14.56
CA SER A 264 -6.27 5.46 -13.59
C SER A 264 -5.67 5.34 -12.18
N LEU A 265 -4.36 5.08 -12.10
CA LEU A 265 -3.61 5.03 -10.83
C LEU A 265 -3.28 6.44 -10.30
N GLN A 266 -3.14 7.45 -11.17
CA GLN A 266 -2.82 8.83 -10.77
C GLN A 266 -3.82 9.44 -9.78
N SER A 267 -5.12 9.13 -9.91
CA SER A 267 -6.14 9.62 -8.98
C SER A 267 -6.04 8.93 -7.61
N LEU A 268 -5.72 7.62 -7.60
CA LEU A 268 -5.60 6.83 -6.38
C LEU A 268 -4.33 7.16 -5.59
N GLU A 269 -3.17 7.18 -6.25
CA GLU A 269 -1.87 7.46 -5.61
C GLU A 269 -1.79 8.88 -5.03
N SER A 270 -2.35 9.88 -5.73
CA SER A 270 -2.42 11.24 -5.20
C SER A 270 -3.34 11.35 -3.98
N LEU A 271 -4.45 10.58 -3.97
CA LEU A 271 -5.37 10.50 -2.84
C LEU A 271 -4.72 9.78 -1.66
N GLU A 272 -4.01 8.69 -1.87
CA GLU A 272 -3.30 7.95 -0.81
C GLU A 272 -2.25 8.81 -0.11
N ARG A 273 -1.44 9.57 -0.87
CA ARG A 273 -0.45 10.47 -0.28
C ARG A 273 -1.10 11.59 0.53
N LEU A 274 -2.15 12.22 0.00
CA LEU A 274 -2.91 13.24 0.73
C LEU A 274 -3.52 12.66 2.00
N GLN A 275 -4.10 11.46 1.95
CA GLN A 275 -4.65 10.79 3.13
C GLN A 275 -3.57 10.49 4.19
N ARG A 276 -2.34 10.19 3.76
CA ARG A 276 -1.20 9.97 4.68
C ARG A 276 -0.78 11.27 5.36
N LEU A 277 -0.67 12.35 4.60
CA LEU A 277 -0.35 13.67 5.15
C LEU A 277 -1.46 14.17 6.09
N GLU A 278 -2.73 14.05 5.70
CA GLU A 278 -3.87 14.36 6.56
C GLU A 278 -3.91 13.49 7.81
N SER A 279 -3.42 12.24 7.75
CA SER A 279 -3.30 11.39 8.92
C SER A 279 -2.21 11.89 9.86
N LEU A 280 -1.06 12.30 9.35
CA LEU A 280 0.02 12.90 10.15
C LEU A 280 -0.42 14.22 10.78
N GLU A 281 -1.11 15.10 10.04
CA GLU A 281 -1.65 16.34 10.57
C GLU A 281 -2.67 16.12 11.69
N ARG A 282 -3.53 15.11 11.56
CA ARG A 282 -4.48 14.74 12.63
C ARG A 282 -3.80 14.23 13.89
N LEU A 283 -2.69 13.52 13.78
CA LEU A 283 -1.90 13.08 14.94
C LEU A 283 -1.30 14.26 15.70
N GLN A 284 -0.98 15.35 15.02
CA GLN A 284 -0.45 16.56 15.64
C GLN A 284 -1.47 17.30 16.55
N SER A 285 -2.77 17.03 16.39
CA SER A 285 -3.81 17.55 17.27
C SER A 285 -3.92 16.83 18.61
N LEU A 286 -3.19 15.73 18.80
CA LEU A 286 -3.12 15.01 20.08
C LEU A 286 -2.18 15.75 21.04
N GLU A 287 -2.77 16.57 21.89
CA GLU A 287 -2.03 17.33 22.91
C GLU A 287 -1.65 16.44 24.10
N SER A 288 -0.70 15.56 24.02
CA SER A 288 -0.09 15.02 25.26
C SER A 288 0.95 13.95 25.04
N LEU A 289 2.17 14.38 24.84
CA LEU A 289 3.36 13.51 24.78
C LEU A 289 3.70 12.84 26.11
N GLU A 290 3.41 13.51 27.22
CA GLU A 290 3.68 12.96 28.57
C GLU A 290 2.96 11.64 28.85
N ARG A 291 1.92 11.30 28.03
CA ARG A 291 1.12 10.11 28.16
C ARG A 291 1.55 8.95 27.25
N LEU A 292 2.53 9.16 26.36
CA LEU A 292 2.94 8.15 25.36
C LEU A 292 4.39 7.73 25.57
N GLU A 293 4.61 6.44 25.79
CA GLU A 293 5.91 5.78 25.74
C GLU A 293 6.02 4.92 24.49
N GLN A 294 7.21 4.92 23.87
CA GLN A 294 7.50 4.16 22.66
C GLN A 294 8.64 3.18 22.90
N PHE A 295 8.44 1.95 22.41
CA PHE A 295 9.46 0.91 22.33
C PHE A 295 9.54 0.35 20.90
N SER A 296 10.66 -0.26 20.57
CA SER A 296 10.88 -1.01 19.33
C SER A 296 11.76 -2.21 19.66
N THR A 297 11.13 -3.20 20.27
CA THR A 297 11.82 -4.39 20.77
C THR A 297 10.90 -5.62 20.70
N ASP A 298 11.43 -6.78 21.03
CA ASP A 298 10.60 -7.96 21.25
C ASP A 298 9.58 -7.67 22.36
N TYR A 299 8.30 -8.04 22.13
CA TYR A 299 7.20 -7.79 23.06
C TYR A 299 7.47 -8.30 24.48
N GLN A 300 8.27 -9.36 24.64
CA GLN A 300 8.65 -9.91 25.94
C GLN A 300 9.58 -9.01 26.75
N ASN A 301 10.28 -8.10 26.09
CA ASN A 301 11.22 -7.18 26.74
C ASN A 301 10.53 -5.89 27.20
N VAL A 302 9.25 -5.71 26.88
CA VAL A 302 8.48 -4.55 27.35
C VAL A 302 8.03 -4.82 28.79
N ASN A 303 8.42 -3.95 29.71
CA ASN A 303 8.00 -4.05 31.10
C ASN A 303 6.53 -3.65 31.25
N ILE A 304 5.71 -4.54 31.80
CA ILE A 304 4.28 -4.30 32.00
C ILE A 304 4.03 -3.71 33.39
N TYR A 305 3.50 -2.51 33.44
CA TYR A 305 3.09 -1.87 34.70
C TYR A 305 1.83 -2.52 35.26
N LYS A 306 1.62 -2.42 36.56
CA LYS A 306 0.33 -2.79 37.19
C LYS A 306 -0.78 -1.86 36.71
N ASP A 307 -2.02 -2.34 36.79
CA ASP A 307 -3.21 -1.59 36.38
C ASP A 307 -3.22 -1.27 34.89
N SER A 308 -2.97 -2.30 34.09
CA SER A 308 -2.79 -2.20 32.62
C SER A 308 -3.80 -3.07 31.87
N VAL A 309 -4.05 -2.68 30.62
CA VAL A 309 -4.59 -3.53 29.55
C VAL A 309 -3.50 -3.78 28.53
N ILE A 310 -3.32 -5.03 28.14
CA ILE A 310 -2.39 -5.43 27.11
C ILE A 310 -3.19 -5.83 25.85
N TYR A 311 -2.93 -5.16 24.74
CA TYR A 311 -3.53 -5.48 23.45
C TYR A 311 -2.46 -5.97 22.47
N CYS A 312 -2.75 -7.06 21.77
CA CYS A 312 -1.87 -7.71 20.82
C CYS A 312 -2.58 -7.98 19.51
N ASP A 313 -2.17 -7.30 18.44
CA ASP A 313 -2.59 -7.55 17.05
C ASP A 313 -1.49 -8.34 16.33
N ILE A 314 -1.41 -9.63 16.64
CA ILE A 314 -0.31 -10.49 16.19
C ILE A 314 -0.43 -10.84 14.69
N PRO A 315 0.68 -11.22 14.03
CA PRO A 315 0.63 -11.83 12.70
C PRO A 315 -0.30 -13.03 12.67
N TYR A 316 -1.08 -13.18 11.58
CA TYR A 316 -2.02 -14.30 11.48
C TYR A 316 -1.33 -15.56 10.99
N GLU A 317 -1.62 -16.68 11.64
CA GLU A 317 -1.10 -18.00 11.25
C GLU A 317 -1.49 -18.35 9.82
N GLY A 318 -0.53 -18.85 9.02
CA GLY A 318 -0.75 -19.29 7.64
C GLY A 318 -0.82 -18.18 6.58
N LYS A 319 -0.53 -16.92 6.95
CA LYS A 319 -0.26 -15.84 5.98
C LYS A 319 1.23 -15.56 5.93
N ASP A 320 1.71 -15.21 4.72
CA ASP A 320 3.10 -14.80 4.51
C ASP A 320 3.54 -13.83 5.62
N GLY A 321 4.61 -14.21 6.33
CA GLY A 321 5.09 -13.48 7.50
C GLY A 321 5.31 -11.99 7.20
N TYR A 322 5.00 -11.14 8.14
CA TYR A 322 5.34 -9.71 8.05
C TYR A 322 6.86 -9.57 7.90
N ASN A 323 7.31 -9.09 6.74
CA ASN A 323 8.73 -8.86 6.42
C ASN A 323 9.65 -10.10 6.52
N GLY A 324 9.14 -11.32 6.31
CA GLY A 324 9.95 -12.55 6.35
C GLY A 324 10.36 -13.00 7.75
N ILE A 325 9.78 -12.42 8.81
CA ILE A 325 9.98 -12.86 10.19
C ILE A 325 8.98 -13.96 10.49
N ASP A 326 9.48 -15.13 10.83
CA ASP A 326 8.67 -16.24 11.34
C ASP A 326 8.27 -15.94 12.79
N PHE A 327 6.95 -15.83 13.04
CA PHE A 327 6.43 -15.50 14.35
C PHE A 327 6.27 -16.77 15.18
N ASP A 328 6.96 -16.84 16.30
CA ASP A 328 6.88 -17.96 17.22
C ASP A 328 5.60 -17.90 18.08
N PHE A 329 4.55 -18.54 17.57
CA PHE A 329 3.24 -18.60 18.22
C PHE A 329 3.28 -19.30 19.58
N GLU A 330 4.02 -20.39 19.74
CA GLU A 330 4.11 -21.12 21.01
C GLU A 330 4.77 -20.29 22.11
N ARG A 331 5.82 -19.56 21.75
CA ARG A 331 6.49 -18.62 22.64
C ARG A 331 5.53 -17.48 23.05
N PHE A 332 4.73 -16.98 22.13
CA PHE A 332 3.73 -15.93 22.38
C PHE A 332 2.61 -16.45 23.30
N TYR A 333 2.06 -17.63 23.03
CA TYR A 333 1.00 -18.22 23.84
C TYR A 333 1.48 -18.43 25.28
N SER A 334 2.68 -18.99 25.45
CA SER A 334 3.30 -19.20 26.75
C SER A 334 3.59 -17.89 27.51
N TRP A 335 3.87 -16.82 26.77
CA TRP A 335 4.01 -15.49 27.37
C TRP A 335 2.66 -14.93 27.83
N CYS A 336 1.60 -15.05 27.04
CA CYS A 336 0.26 -14.60 27.41
C CYS A 336 -0.24 -15.27 28.69
N GLU A 337 0.01 -16.57 28.83
CA GLU A 337 -0.41 -17.36 30.02
C GLU A 337 0.28 -16.93 31.31
N LYS A 338 1.42 -16.28 31.23
CA LYS A 338 2.18 -15.76 32.38
C LYS A 338 1.75 -14.35 32.80
N GLN A 339 0.93 -13.67 31.99
CA GLN A 339 0.55 -12.31 32.30
C GLN A 339 -0.52 -12.27 33.42
N THR A 340 -0.33 -11.37 34.36
CA THR A 340 -1.30 -11.08 35.44
C THR A 340 -2.27 -9.98 35.06
N GLU A 341 -1.85 -9.05 34.20
CA GLU A 341 -2.69 -8.01 33.65
C GLU A 341 -3.54 -8.53 32.47
N PRO A 342 -4.76 -8.02 32.24
CA PRO A 342 -5.65 -8.46 31.16
C PRO A 342 -4.99 -8.38 29.78
N VAL A 343 -4.98 -9.51 29.05
CA VAL A 343 -4.47 -9.62 27.67
C VAL A 343 -5.62 -9.82 26.71
N PHE A 344 -5.66 -8.99 25.66
CA PHE A 344 -6.63 -9.08 24.57
C PHE A 344 -5.87 -9.30 23.24
N ILE A 345 -6.26 -10.29 22.47
CA ILE A 345 -5.53 -10.71 21.27
C ILE A 345 -6.49 -10.66 20.09
N SER A 346 -6.18 -9.86 19.08
CA SER A 346 -6.86 -9.90 17.78
C SER A 346 -6.23 -10.97 16.90
N SER A 347 -7.04 -11.93 16.43
CA SER A 347 -6.63 -12.99 15.51
C SER A 347 -7.85 -13.64 14.85
N TYR A 348 -7.63 -14.43 13.80
CA TYR A 348 -8.69 -15.24 13.19
C TYR A 348 -8.92 -16.54 13.94
N LYS A 349 -7.86 -17.09 14.53
CA LYS A 349 -7.89 -18.38 15.24
C LYS A 349 -6.82 -18.38 16.33
N MET A 350 -7.15 -19.00 17.46
CA MET A 350 -6.25 -19.28 18.59
C MET A 350 -6.54 -20.69 19.10
N PRO A 351 -5.57 -21.36 19.78
CA PRO A 351 -5.79 -22.66 20.42
C PRO A 351 -6.90 -22.60 21.48
N GLU A 352 -7.97 -23.38 21.31
CA GLU A 352 -9.16 -23.35 22.18
C GLU A 352 -8.89 -23.93 23.58
N ASP A 353 -7.88 -24.75 23.72
CA ASP A 353 -7.44 -25.26 25.03
C ASP A 353 -6.75 -24.20 25.90
N ARG A 354 -6.20 -23.13 25.28
CA ARG A 354 -5.42 -22.08 25.95
C ARG A 354 -6.13 -20.72 25.98
N PHE A 355 -7.00 -20.44 25.01
CA PHE A 355 -7.65 -19.13 24.83
C PHE A 355 -9.15 -19.25 24.68
N VAL A 356 -9.86 -18.18 25.08
CA VAL A 356 -11.31 -18.04 24.93
C VAL A 356 -11.62 -16.90 23.99
N CYS A 357 -12.44 -17.13 22.96
CA CYS A 357 -12.98 -16.09 22.10
C CYS A 357 -14.07 -15.33 22.87
N ILE A 358 -13.91 -14.01 23.02
CA ILE A 358 -14.86 -13.15 23.76
C ILE A 358 -15.67 -12.25 22.84
N ALA A 359 -15.22 -12.03 21.60
CA ALA A 359 -15.97 -11.25 20.61
C ALA A 359 -15.58 -11.66 19.19
N THR A 360 -16.54 -11.50 18.27
CA THR A 360 -16.35 -11.71 16.84
C THR A 360 -16.93 -10.52 16.09
N PHE A 361 -16.13 -9.95 15.17
CA PHE A 361 -16.50 -8.80 14.37
C PHE A 361 -16.46 -9.15 12.89
N GLU A 362 -17.57 -8.95 12.19
CA GLU A 362 -17.63 -9.12 10.74
C GLU A 362 -17.14 -7.84 10.04
N HIS A 363 -16.17 -7.97 9.15
CA HIS A 363 -15.77 -6.87 8.27
C HIS A 363 -15.51 -7.36 6.84
N ARG A 364 -15.63 -6.43 5.88
CA ARG A 364 -15.31 -6.73 4.47
C ARG A 364 -13.82 -6.48 4.21
N SER A 365 -13.13 -7.47 3.66
CA SER A 365 -11.76 -7.29 3.19
C SER A 365 -11.73 -6.38 1.95
N ILE A 366 -10.80 -5.42 1.93
CA ILE A 366 -10.60 -4.52 0.77
C ILE A 366 -10.01 -5.29 -0.42
N LEU A 367 -9.33 -6.42 -0.17
CA LEU A 367 -8.62 -7.21 -1.19
C LEU A 367 -9.49 -8.23 -1.93
N SER A 368 -10.72 -8.48 -1.46
CA SER A 368 -11.66 -9.33 -2.16
C SER A 368 -13.09 -8.84 -1.93
N ALA A 369 -13.73 -8.33 -2.97
CA ALA A 369 -15.04 -7.68 -2.90
C ALA A 369 -16.18 -8.56 -2.33
N ASN A 370 -15.97 -9.87 -2.16
CA ASN A 370 -16.98 -10.84 -1.76
C ASN A 370 -16.66 -11.68 -0.51
N ASN A 371 -15.47 -11.56 0.10
CA ASN A 371 -15.17 -12.36 1.28
C ASN A 371 -15.38 -11.55 2.56
N LYS A 372 -16.39 -11.94 3.32
CA LYS A 372 -16.56 -11.55 4.71
C LYS A 372 -15.42 -12.17 5.53
N VAL A 373 -14.71 -11.35 6.27
CA VAL A 373 -13.64 -11.78 7.18
C VAL A 373 -14.15 -11.58 8.61
N LEU A 374 -13.99 -12.61 9.42
CA LEU A 374 -14.35 -12.59 10.84
C LEU A 374 -13.09 -12.29 11.66
N GLU A 375 -13.01 -11.11 12.22
CA GLU A 375 -12.00 -10.74 13.21
C GLU A 375 -12.48 -11.16 14.59
N LYS A 376 -11.65 -11.87 15.34
CA LYS A 376 -12.00 -12.34 16.69
C LYS A 376 -11.06 -11.72 17.71
N VAL A 377 -11.60 -11.52 18.91
CA VAL A 377 -10.80 -11.11 20.08
C VAL A 377 -10.80 -12.24 21.08
N PHE A 378 -9.61 -12.60 21.53
CA PHE A 378 -9.36 -13.69 22.47
C PHE A 378 -8.72 -13.17 23.75
N ILE A 379 -8.93 -13.89 24.83
CA ILE A 379 -8.23 -13.72 26.11
C ILE A 379 -7.63 -15.06 26.56
N PRO A 380 -6.55 -15.09 27.36
CA PRO A 380 -6.04 -16.30 27.97
C PRO A 380 -7.09 -16.96 28.86
N LYS A 381 -7.18 -18.28 28.84
CA LYS A 381 -8.24 -19.05 29.52
C LYS A 381 -8.25 -18.84 31.05
N HIS A 382 -7.06 -18.67 31.66
CA HIS A 382 -6.92 -18.40 33.07
C HIS A 382 -7.49 -17.02 33.49
N GLN A 383 -7.65 -16.08 32.56
CA GLN A 383 -8.22 -14.75 32.80
C GLN A 383 -9.75 -14.71 32.59
N ALA A 384 -10.35 -15.75 32.00
CA ALA A 384 -11.77 -15.74 31.61
C ALA A 384 -12.72 -15.55 32.79
N SER A 385 -12.44 -16.13 33.95
CA SER A 385 -13.26 -15.99 35.18
C SER A 385 -13.27 -14.56 35.71
N SER A 386 -12.09 -13.92 35.74
CA SER A 386 -11.95 -12.53 36.18
C SER A 386 -12.64 -11.55 35.21
N TYR A 387 -12.59 -11.84 33.92
CA TYR A 387 -13.26 -11.04 32.89
C TYR A 387 -14.79 -11.07 33.03
N ARG A 388 -15.37 -12.24 33.32
CA ARG A 388 -16.81 -12.39 33.56
C ARG A 388 -17.32 -11.60 34.77
N LEU A 389 -16.50 -11.48 35.83
CA LEU A 389 -16.84 -10.74 37.04
C LEU A 389 -16.87 -9.22 36.85
N THR A 390 -16.20 -8.68 35.83
CA THR A 390 -16.12 -7.24 35.56
C THR A 390 -17.26 -6.70 34.67
N GLY A 391 -18.28 -7.53 34.34
CA GLY A 391 -19.55 -7.03 33.79
C GLY A 391 -19.58 -6.81 32.30
N SER A 392 -18.94 -7.65 31.49
CA SER A 392 -19.19 -7.64 30.04
C SER A 392 -20.58 -8.21 29.73
N LEU A 393 -21.38 -7.46 28.96
CA LEU A 393 -22.76 -7.74 28.57
C LEU A 393 -22.95 -8.94 27.60
N PHE A 394 -22.08 -9.92 27.60
CA PHE A 394 -22.20 -11.06 26.69
C PHE A 394 -22.70 -12.31 27.46
N ASN A 395 -23.90 -12.74 27.14
CA ASN A 395 -24.46 -14.05 27.56
C ASN A 395 -23.67 -15.15 26.86
N PHE A 396 -22.83 -15.87 27.60
CA PHE A 396 -22.10 -17.04 27.14
C PHE A 396 -22.91 -18.35 27.16
N ASP A 397 -24.19 -18.30 27.54
CA ASP A 397 -25.01 -19.49 27.73
C ASP A 397 -25.79 -19.94 26.46
N GLU A 398 -25.54 -19.34 25.29
CA GLU A 398 -26.18 -19.70 24.01
C GLU A 398 -25.17 -20.16 22.90
N MET A 399 -24.09 -20.87 23.27
CA MET A 399 -23.29 -21.60 22.28
C MET A 399 -23.07 -23.04 22.67
#